data_d0bc1bb3a03a4c1afca771ed3b42b646
#
_entry.id   d0bc1bb3a03a4c1afca771ed3b42b646
#
_cell.length_a   1.000
_cell.length_b   1.000
_cell.length_c   1.000
_cell.angle_alpha   90.00
_cell.angle_beta   90.00
_cell.angle_gamma   90.00
#
_symmetry.space_group_name_H-M   'P 1'
#
loop_
_entity.id
_entity.type
_entity.pdbx_description
1 polymer ?
#
loop_
_entity_poly.entity_id
_entity_poly.type
_entity_poly.pdbx_seq_one_letter_code
_entity_poly.pdbx_strand_id
1 'polypeptide(L)'
;MYDNNKAHYIVVTGIIIKDGKYLITKRSSEEKAFPNQWTVPGGKLELKDYSNRPKDTSAHWYNIFEDLLKREVLEETNIKVKNIRYLTSLSYIRPDGIPTIIVSLFADYHEGYIKLCEALTDHAWVSLEESKNYELIEGIYEELEMLDNYLKGEILGEWKKTS
;
A
#
# COMPACT_ATOMS: atom_id res chain seq x y z
N MET A 1 6.70 26.98 -13.21
CA MET A 1 7.32 26.70 -11.90
C MET A 1 6.25 26.24 -10.92
N TYR A 2 6.42 25.14 -10.26
CA TYR A 2 5.38 24.74 -9.31
C TYR A 2 5.67 25.24 -7.90
N ASP A 3 4.59 25.38 -7.16
CA ASP A 3 4.60 25.84 -5.79
C ASP A 3 4.99 24.68 -4.86
N ASN A 4 6.14 24.77 -4.21
CA ASN A 4 6.63 23.73 -3.29
C ASN A 4 5.69 23.47 -2.12
N ASN A 5 4.83 24.43 -1.75
CA ASN A 5 3.84 24.23 -0.69
C ASN A 5 2.69 23.32 -1.12
N LYS A 6 2.55 23.08 -2.43
CA LYS A 6 1.48 22.26 -3.00
C LYS A 6 1.98 20.96 -3.60
N ALA A 7 3.28 20.84 -3.81
CA ALA A 7 3.87 19.65 -4.43
C ALA A 7 4.10 18.56 -3.38
N HIS A 8 3.71 17.33 -3.71
CA HIS A 8 3.85 16.16 -2.84
C HIS A 8 4.33 14.96 -3.67
N TYR A 9 5.11 14.09 -3.06
CA TYR A 9 5.27 12.75 -3.59
C TYR A 9 4.01 11.94 -3.31
N ILE A 10 3.68 11.02 -4.22
CA ILE A 10 2.54 10.13 -4.09
C ILE A 10 3.07 8.69 -3.92
N VAL A 11 2.59 8.02 -2.89
CA VAL A 11 2.86 6.60 -2.62
C VAL A 11 1.51 5.89 -2.56
N VAL A 12 1.46 4.69 -3.12
CA VAL A 12 0.28 3.82 -3.02
C VAL A 12 0.68 2.58 -2.24
N THR A 13 -0.15 2.17 -1.28
CA THR A 13 -0.01 0.92 -0.54
C THR A 13 -1.27 0.08 -0.70
N GLY A 14 -1.17 -1.22 -0.50
CA GLY A 14 -2.34 -2.09 -0.64
C GLY A 14 -2.38 -3.23 0.38
N ILE A 15 -3.51 -3.35 1.07
CA ILE A 15 -3.81 -4.51 1.90
C ILE A 15 -4.44 -5.57 0.99
N ILE A 16 -3.77 -6.71 0.84
CA ILE A 16 -4.24 -7.80 -0.01
C ILE A 16 -4.96 -8.82 0.86
N ILE A 17 -6.20 -9.17 0.45
CA ILE A 17 -7.07 -10.09 1.18
C ILE A 17 -7.06 -11.45 0.49
N LYS A 18 -6.83 -12.50 1.29
CA LYS A 18 -6.93 -13.89 0.83
C LYS A 18 -7.47 -14.74 1.98
N ASP A 19 -8.57 -15.42 1.73
CA ASP A 19 -9.19 -16.33 2.73
C ASP A 19 -9.41 -15.69 4.10
N GLY A 20 -9.84 -14.42 4.09
CA GLY A 20 -10.09 -13.64 5.31
C GLY A 20 -8.84 -13.15 6.04
N LYS A 21 -7.66 -13.31 5.43
CA LYS A 21 -6.40 -12.86 6.00
C LYS A 21 -5.75 -11.79 5.13
N TYR A 22 -4.82 -11.05 5.71
CA TYR A 22 -4.16 -9.90 5.11
C TYR A 22 -2.67 -10.17 4.92
N LEU A 23 -2.13 -9.78 3.78
CA LEU A 23 -0.71 -9.93 3.49
C LEU A 23 0.08 -8.81 4.17
N ILE A 24 1.05 -9.19 5.00
CA ILE A 24 2.07 -8.28 5.50
C ILE A 24 3.44 -8.76 5.05
N THR A 25 4.36 -7.80 4.87
CA THR A 25 5.72 -8.06 4.39
C THR A 25 6.73 -7.38 5.28
N LYS A 26 7.87 -8.02 5.46
CA LYS A 26 8.95 -7.48 6.30
C LYS A 26 10.01 -6.78 5.45
N ARG A 27 10.30 -5.54 5.78
CA ARG A 27 11.33 -4.75 5.12
C ARG A 27 12.72 -5.26 5.49
N SER A 28 13.61 -5.26 4.50
CA SER A 28 15.01 -5.63 4.71
C SER A 28 15.70 -4.70 5.70
N SER A 29 16.70 -5.22 6.40
CA SER A 29 17.58 -4.42 7.27
C SER A 29 18.37 -3.37 6.50
N GLU A 30 18.54 -3.54 5.18
CA GLU A 30 19.26 -2.61 4.31
C GLU A 30 18.41 -1.41 3.87
N GLU A 31 17.10 -1.43 4.14
CA GLU A 31 16.22 -0.34 3.78
C GLU A 31 16.45 0.88 4.66
N LYS A 32 16.51 2.07 4.03
CA LYS A 32 16.74 3.33 4.76
C LYS A 32 15.58 3.71 5.66
N ALA A 33 14.35 3.48 5.18
CA ALA A 33 13.13 3.78 5.92
C ALA A 33 12.58 2.51 6.55
N PHE A 34 12.34 2.55 7.86
CA PHE A 34 11.70 1.47 8.61
C PHE A 34 12.33 0.08 8.39
N PRO A 35 13.67 -0.05 8.55
CA PRO A 35 14.31 -1.37 8.39
C PRO A 35 13.76 -2.38 9.39
N ASN A 36 13.62 -3.64 8.97
CA ASN A 36 13.14 -4.76 9.78
C ASN A 36 11.69 -4.65 10.27
N GLN A 37 10.95 -3.62 9.90
CA GLN A 37 9.55 -3.50 10.27
C GLN A 37 8.63 -4.15 9.24
N TRP A 38 7.44 -4.51 9.71
CA TRP A 38 6.40 -5.13 8.88
C TRP A 38 5.46 -4.06 8.33
N THR A 39 5.04 -4.24 7.10
CA THR A 39 4.19 -3.29 6.38
C THR A 39 3.34 -4.04 5.35
N VAL A 40 2.69 -3.31 4.47
CA VAL A 40 1.97 -3.84 3.31
C VAL A 40 2.67 -3.42 2.02
N PRO A 41 2.51 -4.16 0.92
CA PRO A 41 3.15 -3.81 -0.36
C PRO A 41 2.75 -2.42 -0.86
N GLY A 42 3.64 -1.77 -1.57
CA GLY A 42 3.37 -0.47 -2.17
C GLY A 42 4.59 0.16 -2.82
N GLY A 43 4.41 1.33 -3.38
CA GLY A 43 5.49 2.06 -4.01
C GLY A 43 5.12 3.46 -4.44
N LYS A 44 6.13 4.19 -4.89
CA LYS A 44 6.00 5.59 -5.32
C LYS A 44 5.50 5.69 -6.75
N LEU A 45 4.62 6.66 -6.98
CA LEU A 45 4.20 7.01 -8.34
C LEU A 45 5.32 7.78 -9.04
N GLU A 46 5.69 7.29 -10.21
CA GLU A 46 6.66 7.95 -11.09
C GLU A 46 6.01 8.30 -12.43
N LEU A 47 6.51 9.31 -13.10
CA LEU A 47 6.01 9.74 -14.41
C LEU A 47 5.97 8.57 -15.41
N LYS A 48 6.98 7.70 -15.40
CA LYS A 48 7.07 6.55 -16.30
C LYS A 48 5.96 5.52 -16.11
N ASP A 49 5.27 5.52 -14.96
CA ASP A 49 4.21 4.55 -14.66
C ASP A 49 3.01 4.70 -15.59
N TYR A 50 2.85 5.86 -16.20
CA TYR A 50 1.71 6.11 -17.11
C TYR A 50 2.10 6.81 -18.41
N SER A 51 3.16 7.64 -18.45
CA SER A 51 3.46 8.50 -19.61
C SER A 51 3.82 7.74 -20.87
N ASN A 52 4.23 6.47 -20.75
CA ASN A 52 4.64 5.63 -21.86
C ASN A 52 3.50 4.84 -22.51
N ARG A 53 2.30 4.91 -21.97
CA ARG A 53 1.12 4.27 -22.55
C ARG A 53 0.21 5.30 -23.23
N PRO A 54 -0.66 4.86 -24.16
CA PRO A 54 -1.63 5.77 -24.78
C PRO A 54 -2.54 6.40 -23.74
N LYS A 55 -2.93 7.64 -23.98
CA LYS A 55 -3.91 8.31 -23.12
C LYS A 55 -5.29 7.70 -23.32
N ASP A 56 -6.07 7.70 -22.26
CA ASP A 56 -7.45 7.21 -22.27
C ASP A 56 -8.41 8.24 -22.86
N THR A 57 -8.06 9.53 -22.75
CA THR A 57 -8.73 10.66 -23.38
C THR A 57 -7.73 11.46 -24.19
N SER A 58 -8.13 12.60 -24.72
CA SER A 58 -7.21 13.49 -25.44
C SER A 58 -6.06 14.00 -24.57
N ALA A 59 -6.24 14.03 -23.24
CA ALA A 59 -5.27 14.66 -22.35
C ALA A 59 -4.94 13.85 -21.08
N HIS A 60 -5.68 12.77 -20.78
CA HIS A 60 -5.64 12.12 -19.48
C HIS A 60 -5.33 10.63 -19.54
N TRP A 61 -4.73 10.14 -18.45
CA TRP A 61 -4.61 8.72 -18.12
C TRP A 61 -5.44 8.45 -16.86
N TYR A 62 -6.23 7.38 -16.88
CA TYR A 62 -7.07 6.95 -15.76
C TYR A 62 -6.50 5.71 -15.08
N ASN A 63 -7.08 5.35 -13.95
CA ASN A 63 -6.73 4.14 -13.17
C ASN A 63 -5.26 4.12 -12.71
N ILE A 64 -4.72 5.28 -12.39
CA ILE A 64 -3.29 5.44 -12.08
C ILE A 64 -2.90 4.67 -10.81
N PHE A 65 -3.69 4.79 -9.75
CA PHE A 65 -3.38 4.14 -8.47
C PHE A 65 -3.59 2.63 -8.55
N GLU A 66 -4.64 2.20 -9.27
CA GLU A 66 -4.92 0.78 -9.46
C GLU A 66 -3.80 0.09 -10.25
N ASP A 67 -3.36 0.71 -11.33
CA ASP A 67 -2.26 0.17 -12.15
C ASP A 67 -0.93 0.17 -11.38
N LEU A 68 -0.65 1.23 -10.63
CA LEU A 68 0.54 1.31 -9.80
C LEU A 68 0.54 0.20 -8.73
N LEU A 69 -0.58 0.00 -8.04
CA LEU A 69 -0.66 -1.05 -7.02
C LEU A 69 -0.44 -2.44 -7.62
N LYS A 70 -1.09 -2.73 -8.76
CA LYS A 70 -0.90 -4.03 -9.45
C LYS A 70 0.57 -4.27 -9.77
N ARG A 71 1.26 -3.25 -10.30
CA ARG A 71 2.67 -3.35 -10.66
C ARG A 71 3.54 -3.57 -9.43
N GLU A 72 3.37 -2.76 -8.39
CA GLU A 72 4.18 -2.86 -7.17
C GLU A 72 3.96 -4.20 -6.46
N VAL A 73 2.72 -4.66 -6.34
CA VAL A 73 2.43 -5.96 -5.72
C VAL A 73 3.08 -7.08 -6.51
N LEU A 74 3.01 -7.04 -7.84
CA LEU A 74 3.63 -8.05 -8.69
C LEU A 74 5.16 -8.03 -8.56
N GLU A 75 5.78 -6.86 -8.59
CA GLU A 75 7.23 -6.72 -8.46
C GLU A 75 7.75 -7.15 -7.10
N GLU A 76 7.04 -6.77 -6.04
CA GLU A 76 7.48 -7.04 -4.67
C GLU A 76 7.18 -8.46 -4.20
N THR A 77 6.06 -9.05 -4.63
CA THR A 77 5.55 -10.30 -4.06
C THR A 77 5.21 -11.39 -5.09
N ASN A 78 5.27 -11.08 -6.37
CA ASN A 78 4.96 -12.01 -7.48
C ASN A 78 3.49 -12.47 -7.54
N ILE A 79 2.57 -11.82 -6.85
CA ILE A 79 1.15 -12.14 -6.95
C ILE A 79 0.39 -11.07 -7.72
N LYS A 80 -0.77 -11.45 -8.26
CA LYS A 80 -1.72 -10.55 -8.91
C LYS A 80 -2.92 -10.30 -8.03
N VAL A 81 -3.45 -9.08 -8.09
CA VAL A 81 -4.59 -8.65 -7.32
C VAL A 81 -5.71 -8.15 -8.22
N LYS A 82 -6.92 -8.09 -7.67
CA LYS A 82 -8.12 -7.62 -8.35
C LYS A 82 -9.02 -6.85 -7.36
N ASN A 83 -10.05 -6.18 -7.89
CA ASN A 83 -11.04 -5.47 -7.06
C ASN A 83 -10.41 -4.45 -6.13
N ILE A 84 -9.58 -3.57 -6.68
CA ILE A 84 -8.86 -2.55 -5.91
C ILE A 84 -9.82 -1.45 -5.51
N ARG A 85 -9.78 -1.07 -4.21
CA ARG A 85 -10.66 -0.06 -3.63
C ARG A 85 -9.88 0.84 -2.67
N TYR A 86 -10.37 2.05 -2.47
CA TYR A 86 -9.81 3.02 -1.54
C TYR A 86 -10.14 2.67 -0.09
N LEU A 87 -9.15 2.76 0.79
CA LEU A 87 -9.33 2.58 2.24
C LEU A 87 -9.20 3.90 2.99
N THR A 88 -8.04 4.52 2.92
CA THR A 88 -7.76 5.78 3.60
C THR A 88 -6.54 6.47 2.98
N SER A 89 -6.16 7.62 3.52
CA SER A 89 -4.95 8.33 3.11
C SER A 89 -4.26 8.95 4.31
N LEU A 90 -2.97 9.16 4.20
CA LEU A 90 -2.17 9.84 5.21
C LEU A 90 -1.08 10.66 4.54
N SER A 91 -0.50 11.57 5.28
CA SER A 91 0.66 12.30 4.83
C SER A 91 1.73 12.35 5.92
N TYR A 92 2.96 12.47 5.50
CA TYR A 92 4.07 12.73 6.39
C TYR A 92 5.14 13.54 5.67
N ILE A 93 6.02 14.17 6.43
CA ILE A 93 7.15 14.89 5.88
C ILE A 93 8.37 13.99 6.05
N ARG A 94 8.99 13.65 4.91
CA ARG A 94 10.19 12.81 4.90
C ARG A 94 11.37 13.51 5.61
N PRO A 95 12.38 12.76 6.07
CA PRO A 95 13.57 13.37 6.66
C PRO A 95 14.27 14.41 5.75
N ASP A 96 14.13 14.26 4.42
CA ASP A 96 14.66 15.22 3.45
C ASP A 96 13.76 16.46 3.24
N GLY A 97 12.66 16.57 3.99
CA GLY A 97 11.74 17.70 3.93
C GLY A 97 10.67 17.60 2.85
N ILE A 98 10.63 16.52 2.08
CA ILE A 98 9.63 16.37 1.00
C ILE A 98 8.32 15.83 1.58
N PRO A 99 7.20 16.59 1.43
CA PRO A 99 5.90 16.09 1.88
C PRO A 99 5.43 14.96 0.96
N THR A 100 4.85 13.93 1.56
CA THR A 100 4.43 12.73 0.86
C THR A 100 3.00 12.37 1.24
N ILE A 101 2.18 12.05 0.24
CA ILE A 101 0.84 11.50 0.41
C ILE A 101 0.92 9.99 0.19
N ILE A 102 0.38 9.22 1.11
CA ILE A 102 0.18 7.79 0.93
C ILE A 102 -1.32 7.54 0.76
N VAL A 103 -1.66 6.90 -0.34
CA VAL A 103 -3.02 6.44 -0.62
C VAL A 103 -3.07 4.95 -0.30
N SER A 104 -3.79 4.60 0.75
CA SER A 104 -3.95 3.21 1.19
C SER A 104 -5.15 2.60 0.49
N LEU A 105 -4.88 1.55 -0.27
CA LEU A 105 -5.89 0.78 -1.01
C LEU A 105 -6.02 -0.60 -0.39
N PHE A 106 -7.05 -1.34 -0.78
CA PHE A 106 -7.17 -2.76 -0.49
C PHE A 106 -7.67 -3.50 -1.73
N ALA A 107 -7.34 -4.79 -1.82
CA ALA A 107 -7.63 -5.58 -3.00
C ALA A 107 -7.74 -7.05 -2.64
N ASP A 108 -8.38 -7.82 -3.52
CA ASP A 108 -8.46 -9.26 -3.38
C ASP A 108 -7.27 -9.93 -4.06
N TYR A 109 -6.71 -10.95 -3.42
CA TYR A 109 -5.77 -11.86 -4.09
C TYR A 109 -6.45 -12.48 -5.31
N HIS A 110 -5.74 -12.52 -6.43
CA HIS A 110 -6.26 -13.12 -7.67
C HIS A 110 -5.53 -14.40 -8.03
N GLU A 111 -4.22 -14.36 -8.19
CA GLU A 111 -3.42 -15.54 -8.56
C GLU A 111 -1.92 -15.33 -8.24
N GLY A 112 -1.16 -16.40 -8.32
CA GLY A 112 0.28 -16.40 -8.09
C GLY A 112 0.67 -16.92 -6.71
N TYR A 113 1.95 -17.12 -6.51
CA TYR A 113 2.54 -17.51 -5.23
C TYR A 113 3.61 -16.50 -4.83
N ILE A 114 3.79 -16.33 -3.53
CA ILE A 114 4.72 -15.31 -3.01
C ILE A 114 6.16 -15.65 -3.38
N LYS A 115 6.81 -14.69 -4.04
CA LYS A 115 8.24 -14.66 -4.26
C LYS A 115 8.68 -13.22 -4.05
N LEU A 116 9.39 -12.98 -2.96
CA LEU A 116 9.74 -11.62 -2.53
C LEU A 116 10.90 -11.04 -3.33
N CYS A 117 10.86 -9.72 -3.58
CA CYS A 117 12.01 -8.97 -4.07
C CYS A 117 13.08 -8.80 -2.97
N GLU A 118 14.25 -8.27 -3.33
CA GLU A 118 15.36 -8.09 -2.40
C GLU A 118 15.06 -7.14 -1.22
N ALA A 119 14.15 -6.20 -1.44
CA ALA A 119 13.79 -5.22 -0.41
C ALA A 119 12.97 -5.82 0.73
N LEU A 120 12.43 -7.02 0.54
CA LEU A 120 11.57 -7.72 1.50
C LEU A 120 12.20 -9.06 1.91
N THR A 121 12.22 -9.35 3.21
CA THR A 121 12.87 -10.54 3.74
C THR A 121 11.91 -11.61 4.22
N ASP A 122 10.65 -11.27 4.46
CA ASP A 122 9.66 -12.22 4.95
C ASP A 122 8.24 -11.74 4.61
N HIS A 123 7.28 -12.65 4.69
CA HIS A 123 5.87 -12.35 4.52
C HIS A 123 5.01 -13.23 5.42
N ALA A 124 3.79 -12.78 5.69
CA ALA A 124 2.80 -13.57 6.41
C ALA A 124 1.39 -13.18 5.96
N TRP A 125 0.51 -14.15 5.95
CA TRP A 125 -0.93 -13.93 5.83
C TRP A 125 -1.52 -13.99 7.24
N VAL A 126 -2.05 -12.87 7.72
CA VAL A 126 -2.46 -12.71 9.12
C VAL A 126 -3.91 -12.28 9.23
N SER A 127 -4.59 -12.75 10.27
CA SER A 127 -5.83 -12.13 10.73
C SER A 127 -5.51 -10.83 11.46
N LEU A 128 -6.52 -10.02 11.75
CA LEU A 128 -6.33 -8.82 12.55
C LEU A 128 -5.66 -9.15 13.89
N GLU A 129 -6.13 -10.20 14.59
CA GLU A 129 -5.58 -10.59 15.88
C GLU A 129 -4.13 -11.07 15.77
N GLU A 130 -3.83 -11.89 14.77
CA GLU A 130 -2.47 -12.37 14.52
C GLU A 130 -1.50 -11.23 14.21
N SER A 131 -1.98 -10.16 13.57
CA SER A 131 -1.14 -9.01 13.19
C SER A 131 -0.50 -8.31 14.39
N LYS A 132 -1.10 -8.45 15.58
CA LYS A 132 -0.55 -7.89 16.83
C LYS A 132 0.78 -8.52 17.26
N ASN A 133 1.11 -9.69 16.70
CA ASN A 133 2.37 -10.39 16.98
C ASN A 133 3.54 -9.88 16.12
N TYR A 134 3.31 -8.91 15.27
CA TYR A 134 4.30 -8.38 14.34
C TYR A 134 4.58 -6.91 14.62
N GLU A 135 5.83 -6.52 14.44
CA GLU A 135 6.23 -5.11 14.59
C GLU A 135 5.85 -4.34 13.32
N LEU A 136 4.59 -3.94 13.26
CA LEU A 136 4.04 -3.16 12.15
C LEU A 136 4.52 -1.71 12.21
N ILE A 137 4.71 -1.11 11.04
CA ILE A 137 4.88 0.35 10.95
C ILE A 137 3.64 1.01 11.56
N GLU A 138 3.87 2.06 12.35
CA GLU A 138 2.80 2.79 13.06
C GLU A 138 1.69 3.21 12.09
N GLY A 139 0.44 2.94 12.47
CA GLY A 139 -0.75 3.25 11.68
C GLY A 139 -1.29 2.06 10.87
N ILE A 140 -0.45 1.08 10.54
CA ILE A 140 -0.88 -0.08 9.72
C ILE A 140 -1.90 -0.94 10.47
N TYR A 141 -1.72 -1.16 11.76
CA TYR A 141 -2.68 -1.94 12.54
C TYR A 141 -4.10 -1.35 12.43
N GLU A 142 -4.21 -0.04 12.58
CA GLU A 142 -5.49 0.66 12.50
C GLU A 142 -6.10 0.58 11.09
N GLU A 143 -5.27 0.56 10.05
CA GLU A 143 -5.75 0.34 8.69
C GLU A 143 -6.32 -1.07 8.52
N LEU A 144 -5.62 -2.09 9.05
CA LEU A 144 -6.14 -3.46 9.06
C LEU A 144 -7.45 -3.56 9.84
N GLU A 145 -7.55 -2.90 10.98
CA GLU A 145 -8.76 -2.85 11.79
C GLU A 145 -9.93 -2.20 11.05
N MET A 146 -9.69 -1.07 10.38
CA MET A 146 -10.70 -0.43 9.54
C MET A 146 -11.26 -1.39 8.49
N LEU A 147 -10.35 -2.08 7.80
CA LEU A 147 -10.74 -3.02 6.75
C LEU A 147 -11.47 -4.23 7.33
N ASP A 148 -10.99 -4.78 8.42
CA ASP A 148 -11.60 -5.94 9.08
C ASP A 148 -13.03 -5.64 9.52
N ASN A 149 -13.26 -4.48 10.10
CA ASN A 149 -14.59 -4.01 10.48
C ASN A 149 -15.51 -3.83 9.27
N TYR A 150 -14.99 -3.22 8.19
CA TYR A 150 -15.73 -3.07 6.94
C TYR A 150 -16.16 -4.42 6.35
N LEU A 151 -15.25 -5.40 6.35
CA LEU A 151 -15.55 -6.74 5.83
C LEU A 151 -16.57 -7.50 6.69
N LYS A 152 -16.72 -7.12 7.95
CA LYS A 152 -17.76 -7.65 8.86
C LYS A 152 -19.11 -6.93 8.75
N GLY A 153 -19.23 -5.99 7.82
CA GLY A 153 -20.48 -5.30 7.53
C GLY A 153 -20.61 -3.90 8.11
N GLU A 154 -19.58 -3.38 8.77
CA GLU A 154 -19.58 -2.00 9.26
C GLU A 154 -19.33 -1.01 8.12
N ILE A 155 -19.76 0.25 8.29
CA ILE A 155 -19.48 1.30 7.33
C ILE A 155 -17.99 1.66 7.40
N LEU A 156 -17.36 1.78 6.25
CA LEU A 156 -15.97 2.25 6.16
C LEU A 156 -15.92 3.71 6.62
N GLY A 157 -15.26 3.94 7.75
CA GLY A 157 -15.14 5.25 8.36
C GLY A 157 -13.79 5.90 8.06
N GLU A 158 -13.41 6.84 8.91
CA GLU A 158 -12.11 7.49 8.87
C GLU A 158 -11.13 6.74 9.78
N TRP A 159 -9.83 6.87 9.46
CA TRP A 159 -8.77 6.29 10.30
C TRP A 159 -8.79 6.94 11.68
N LYS A 160 -8.69 6.12 12.72
CA LYS A 160 -8.59 6.58 14.11
C LYS A 160 -7.50 5.78 14.83
N LYS A 161 -6.72 6.47 15.63
CA LYS A 161 -5.70 5.82 16.45
C LYS A 161 -6.36 4.92 17.49
N THR A 162 -5.86 3.70 17.59
CA THR A 162 -6.20 2.79 18.69
C THR A 162 -5.45 3.24 19.94
N SER A 163 -6.16 3.44 21.00
CA SER A 163 -5.58 3.93 22.27
C SER A 163 -4.68 2.90 22.93
#